data_131ae4ea04aabb320ef550e25d36f674
#
_entry.id   131ae4ea04aabb320ef550e25d36f674
#
_cell.length_a   1.000
_cell.length_b   1.000
_cell.length_c   1.000
_cell.angle_alpha   90.00
_cell.angle_beta   90.00
_cell.angle_gamma   90.00
#
_symmetry.space_group_name_H-M   'P 1'
#
loop_
_entity.id
_entity.type
_entity.pdbx_description
1 polymer ?
#
loop_
_entity_poly.entity_id
_entity_poly.type
_entity_poly.pdbx_seq_one_letter_code
_entity_poly.pdbx_strand_id
1 'polypeptide(L)'
;LWGKTKNNKDCIKIGIDPRRTETVTNCDMWIDIKPKTDLVLLYTLANVLIKKGWVDNEYIEKYTEDFEGFKEHVKKYILDDVEEKTGISKGRVLELAQIIHNGKRVSLWWTMGVNQGYQAVRTAQAIINICLMTGNIGRVGTGPNSITGQCNAMGSRLFSNTTGLYGGGEYDNEERRKAVAKALDINPEMLPKKPTLPYNVIIDKINSGEIKALWVVATNPIVSWINNLEFKKAAENLEFLVVEDIYSDTETVKYCDLFLPSTNGLKKEGVLINTERRLSKINPVLEKKENELTDYDIMLGIGKALGMGKLLDKWKTPKDAFETLRECTKGMPCDITGVSYELLSDYQKGIQWPFREGEKLKQDERRLFEDNKYYTPNCKAKFIYEDVATFPYEQSKEYPYLFNTGRGTVGQWHTQTRTREIPDVFSIVPHQAYVNINTDLAHELGILDNEIIKITSPNGVSNNFLVKLSRSVKKDQIYAPMHYIETNSLLPSIFDTYSKEPNFKYVPVKIEKVD
;
A
#
# COMPACT_ATOMS: atom_id res chain seq x y z
N LEU A 1 18.60 -0.40 2.35
CA LEU A 1 18.46 0.25 3.69
C LEU A 1 18.61 -0.78 4.81
N TRP A 2 17.76 -1.79 4.87
CA TRP A 2 17.80 -2.81 5.92
C TRP A 2 19.18 -3.48 6.07
N GLY A 3 19.81 -3.88 4.98
CA GLY A 3 21.15 -4.47 5.02
C GLY A 3 22.23 -3.56 5.64
N LYS A 4 22.10 -2.24 5.48
CA LYS A 4 23.02 -1.28 6.10
C LYS A 4 22.76 -1.10 7.60
N THR A 5 21.51 -1.20 8.05
CA THR A 5 21.16 -1.08 9.47
C THR A 5 21.37 -2.38 10.25
N LYS A 6 21.30 -3.53 9.59
CA LYS A 6 21.45 -4.85 10.22
C LYS A 6 22.72 -5.00 11.06
N ASN A 7 23.82 -4.45 10.57
CA ASN A 7 25.14 -4.53 11.22
C ASN A 7 25.48 -3.29 12.07
N ASN A 8 24.58 -2.31 12.15
CA ASN A 8 24.78 -1.12 12.98
C ASN A 8 24.36 -1.43 14.43
N LYS A 9 25.34 -1.62 15.30
CA LYS A 9 25.11 -1.93 16.73
C LYS A 9 24.50 -0.75 17.50
N ASP A 10 24.63 0.47 17.00
CA ASP A 10 24.08 1.68 17.63
C ASP A 10 22.60 1.89 17.27
N CYS A 11 22.03 1.05 16.41
CA CYS A 11 20.65 1.12 15.97
C CYS A 11 19.85 -0.05 16.56
N ILE A 12 18.94 0.25 17.47
CA ILE A 12 17.98 -0.74 17.99
C ILE A 12 16.87 -0.94 16.93
N LYS A 13 16.68 -2.18 16.51
CA LYS A 13 15.69 -2.59 15.52
C LYS A 13 14.55 -3.33 16.21
N ILE A 14 13.33 -2.82 16.08
CA ILE A 14 12.13 -3.39 16.68
C ILE A 14 11.18 -3.77 15.56
N GLY A 15 10.75 -5.02 15.55
CA GLY A 15 9.72 -5.52 14.63
C GLY A 15 8.41 -5.75 15.36
N ILE A 16 7.33 -5.13 14.87
CA ILE A 16 5.97 -5.36 15.37
C ILE A 16 5.23 -6.14 14.27
N ASP A 17 4.94 -7.41 14.53
CA ASP A 17 4.33 -8.31 13.55
C ASP A 17 3.64 -9.46 14.28
N PRO A 18 2.41 -9.85 13.90
CA PRO A 18 1.73 -10.98 14.51
C PRO A 18 2.40 -12.33 14.24
N ARG A 19 3.29 -12.38 13.26
CA ARG A 19 4.00 -13.59 12.81
C ARG A 19 5.52 -13.39 12.91
N ARG A 20 6.25 -14.44 13.24
CA ARG A 20 7.71 -14.43 13.25
C ARG A 20 8.27 -14.49 11.84
N THR A 21 8.30 -13.34 11.16
CA THR A 21 8.80 -13.19 9.80
C THR A 21 10.33 -13.11 9.74
N GLU A 22 10.90 -13.21 8.53
CA GLU A 22 12.33 -12.99 8.29
C GLU A 22 12.77 -11.58 8.73
N THR A 23 11.90 -10.59 8.62
CA THR A 23 12.19 -9.23 9.09
C THR A 23 12.39 -9.21 10.60
N VAL A 24 11.44 -9.75 11.36
CA VAL A 24 11.53 -9.72 12.83
C VAL A 24 12.61 -10.63 13.39
N THR A 25 13.00 -11.70 12.69
CA THR A 25 14.17 -12.52 13.06
C THR A 25 15.49 -11.76 12.98
N ASN A 26 15.53 -10.67 12.23
CA ASN A 26 16.70 -9.79 12.12
C ASN A 26 16.56 -8.51 12.96
N CYS A 27 15.54 -8.41 13.81
CA CYS A 27 15.37 -7.34 14.79
C CYS A 27 15.99 -7.72 16.12
N ASP A 28 16.32 -6.71 16.92
CA ASP A 28 16.82 -6.88 18.29
C ASP A 28 15.65 -7.20 19.24
N MET A 29 14.43 -6.78 18.88
CA MET A 29 13.20 -7.05 19.62
C MET A 29 12.07 -7.38 18.65
N TRP A 30 11.30 -8.43 18.97
CA TRP A 30 10.03 -8.75 18.33
C TRP A 30 8.87 -8.50 19.29
N ILE A 31 7.87 -7.77 18.82
CA ILE A 31 6.59 -7.51 19.51
C ILE A 31 5.50 -8.24 18.73
N ASP A 32 5.01 -9.31 19.30
CA ASP A 32 4.10 -10.27 18.68
C ASP A 32 2.61 -9.89 18.88
N ILE A 33 2.22 -8.79 18.28
CA ILE A 33 0.90 -8.20 18.39
C ILE A 33 -0.23 -9.12 17.89
N LYS A 34 -1.42 -9.06 18.49
CA LYS A 34 -2.63 -9.62 17.87
C LYS A 34 -2.95 -8.86 16.59
N PRO A 35 -3.33 -9.53 15.49
CA PRO A 35 -3.74 -8.84 14.26
C PRO A 35 -4.78 -7.76 14.52
N LYS A 36 -4.67 -6.61 13.84
CA LYS A 36 -5.60 -5.48 13.88
C LYS A 36 -5.67 -4.71 15.22
N THR A 37 -4.77 -4.93 16.13
CA THR A 37 -4.76 -4.17 17.39
C THR A 37 -3.69 -3.07 17.42
N ASP A 38 -3.11 -2.77 16.25
CA ASP A 38 -2.06 -1.76 16.08
C ASP A 38 -2.47 -0.39 16.61
N LEU A 39 -3.69 0.07 16.30
CA LEU A 39 -4.19 1.37 16.73
C LEU A 39 -4.35 1.45 18.25
N VAL A 40 -4.78 0.36 18.90
CA VAL A 40 -4.86 0.25 20.37
C VAL A 40 -3.46 0.37 20.98
N LEU A 41 -2.47 -0.37 20.43
CA LEU A 41 -1.08 -0.30 20.88
C LEU A 41 -0.53 1.12 20.75
N LEU A 42 -0.71 1.76 19.59
CA LEU A 42 -0.18 3.09 19.30
C LEU A 42 -0.80 4.16 20.21
N TYR A 43 -2.10 4.11 20.47
CA TYR A 43 -2.75 5.04 21.40
C TYR A 43 -2.35 4.78 22.87
N THR A 44 -2.21 3.51 23.26
CA THR A 44 -1.69 3.18 24.60
C THR A 44 -0.25 3.68 24.76
N LEU A 45 0.58 3.48 23.74
CA LEU A 45 1.96 3.98 23.72
C LEU A 45 2.00 5.51 23.83
N ALA A 46 1.16 6.22 23.07
CA ALA A 46 1.04 7.68 23.16
C ALA A 46 0.62 8.13 24.56
N ASN A 47 -0.37 7.47 25.18
CA ASN A 47 -0.80 7.76 26.54
C ASN A 47 0.34 7.57 27.57
N VAL A 48 1.12 6.50 27.43
CA VAL A 48 2.28 6.25 28.29
C VAL A 48 3.34 7.35 28.14
N LEU A 49 3.69 7.71 26.91
CA LEU A 49 4.65 8.79 26.62
C LEU A 49 4.20 10.12 27.21
N ILE A 50 2.92 10.47 27.10
CA ILE A 50 2.33 11.69 27.66
C ILE A 50 2.38 11.66 29.19
N LYS A 51 1.91 10.58 29.82
CA LYS A 51 1.89 10.45 31.29
C LYS A 51 3.27 10.49 31.94
N LYS A 52 4.29 10.02 31.23
CA LYS A 52 5.69 10.06 31.67
C LYS A 52 6.36 11.41 31.38
N GLY A 53 5.73 12.33 30.67
CA GLY A 53 6.34 13.58 30.23
C GLY A 53 7.43 13.36 29.14
N TRP A 54 7.37 12.25 28.42
CA TRP A 54 8.32 11.86 27.39
C TRP A 54 7.91 12.36 26.00
N VAL A 55 7.51 13.63 25.94
CA VAL A 55 7.08 14.34 24.73
C VAL A 55 7.93 15.58 24.52
N ASP A 56 8.03 16.07 23.30
CA ASP A 56 8.72 17.30 22.94
C ASP A 56 7.74 18.47 22.98
N ASN A 57 7.57 19.07 24.16
CA ASN A 57 6.62 20.17 24.36
C ASN A 57 6.94 21.39 23.50
N GLU A 58 8.22 21.71 23.28
CA GLU A 58 8.62 22.84 22.44
C GLU A 58 8.21 22.63 20.97
N TYR A 59 8.43 21.43 20.46
CA TYR A 59 8.03 21.06 19.12
C TYR A 59 6.50 21.09 18.95
N ILE A 60 5.78 20.51 19.91
CA ILE A 60 4.31 20.47 19.93
C ILE A 60 3.73 21.87 19.86
N GLU A 61 4.16 22.78 20.72
CA GLU A 61 3.64 24.15 20.81
C GLU A 61 3.92 24.96 19.52
N LYS A 62 5.14 24.85 19.00
CA LYS A 62 5.56 25.67 17.87
C LYS A 62 4.99 25.18 16.53
N TYR A 63 4.96 23.86 16.31
CA TYR A 63 4.80 23.28 14.98
C TYR A 63 3.59 22.39 14.82
N THR A 64 2.74 22.23 15.85
CA THR A 64 1.57 21.37 15.78
C THR A 64 0.28 22.06 16.23
N GLU A 65 -0.84 21.41 15.94
CA GLU A 65 -2.19 21.80 16.35
C GLU A 65 -2.94 20.58 16.94
N ASP A 66 -3.89 20.86 17.84
CA ASP A 66 -4.82 19.91 18.44
C ASP A 66 -4.16 18.80 19.29
N PHE A 67 -3.01 19.09 19.89
CA PHE A 67 -2.36 18.14 20.81
C PHE A 67 -3.18 17.88 22.07
N GLU A 68 -3.82 18.91 22.66
CA GLU A 68 -4.63 18.72 23.88
C GLU A 68 -5.86 17.85 23.61
N GLY A 69 -6.51 17.99 22.44
CA GLY A 69 -7.59 17.10 22.01
C GLY A 69 -7.09 15.65 21.85
N PHE A 70 -5.94 15.45 21.21
CA PHE A 70 -5.32 14.13 21.08
C PHE A 70 -4.97 13.52 22.46
N LYS A 71 -4.39 14.30 23.35
CA LYS A 71 -4.03 13.89 24.71
C LYS A 71 -5.26 13.45 25.50
N GLU A 72 -6.37 14.19 25.38
CA GLU A 72 -7.64 13.80 26.01
C GLU A 72 -8.15 12.50 25.41
N HIS A 73 -8.13 12.37 24.09
CA HIS A 73 -8.61 11.19 23.37
C HIS A 73 -7.88 9.90 23.80
N VAL A 74 -6.54 9.95 23.95
CA VAL A 74 -5.77 8.74 24.28
C VAL A 74 -5.84 8.33 25.75
N LYS A 75 -6.39 9.15 26.66
CA LYS A 75 -6.51 8.82 28.08
C LYS A 75 -7.25 7.51 28.35
N LYS A 76 -8.23 7.15 27.53
CA LYS A 76 -9.02 5.92 27.66
C LYS A 76 -8.28 4.65 27.23
N TYR A 77 -7.16 4.79 26.53
CA TYR A 77 -6.29 3.67 26.15
C TYR A 77 -5.26 3.45 27.24
N ILE A 78 -5.68 2.79 28.31
CA ILE A 78 -4.85 2.62 29.51
C ILE A 78 -3.92 1.42 29.36
N LEU A 79 -2.76 1.51 30.02
CA LEU A 79 -1.74 0.46 30.01
C LEU A 79 -2.26 -0.85 30.60
N ASP A 80 -3.23 -0.77 31.53
CA ASP A 80 -3.77 -1.94 32.22
C ASP A 80 -4.57 -2.87 31.31
N ASP A 81 -5.18 -2.36 30.26
CA ASP A 81 -5.99 -3.11 29.30
C ASP A 81 -5.17 -3.63 28.10
N VAL A 82 -3.92 -3.18 27.94
CA VAL A 82 -3.15 -3.39 26.71
C VAL A 82 -2.90 -4.87 26.41
N GLU A 83 -2.61 -5.66 27.45
CA GLU A 83 -2.30 -7.08 27.29
C GLU A 83 -3.52 -7.88 26.83
N GLU A 84 -4.66 -7.63 27.42
CA GLU A 84 -5.93 -8.25 26.99
C GLU A 84 -6.25 -7.92 25.53
N LYS A 85 -6.18 -6.63 25.17
CA LYS A 85 -6.59 -6.13 23.86
C LYS A 85 -5.59 -6.48 22.75
N THR A 86 -4.29 -6.42 23.05
CA THR A 86 -3.24 -6.54 22.02
C THR A 86 -2.38 -7.80 22.11
N GLY A 87 -2.46 -8.53 23.21
CA GLY A 87 -1.58 -9.65 23.52
C GLY A 87 -0.17 -9.24 23.95
N ILE A 88 0.10 -7.95 24.13
CA ILE A 88 1.42 -7.42 24.47
C ILE A 88 1.44 -7.05 25.95
N SER A 89 2.38 -7.59 26.71
CA SER A 89 2.48 -7.31 28.15
C SER A 89 2.76 -5.83 28.45
N LYS A 90 2.25 -5.34 29.56
CA LYS A 90 2.50 -3.98 30.06
C LYS A 90 3.99 -3.62 30.09
N GLY A 91 4.82 -4.57 30.54
CA GLY A 91 6.27 -4.39 30.59
C GLY A 91 6.88 -4.12 29.21
N ARG A 92 6.40 -4.82 28.18
CA ARG A 92 6.88 -4.66 26.81
C ARG A 92 6.47 -3.32 26.20
N VAL A 93 5.27 -2.83 26.51
CA VAL A 93 4.84 -1.47 26.08
C VAL A 93 5.66 -0.37 26.77
N LEU A 94 5.95 -0.53 28.07
CA LEU A 94 6.81 0.40 28.80
C LEU A 94 8.25 0.39 28.26
N GLU A 95 8.79 -0.77 27.93
CA GLU A 95 10.11 -0.91 27.32
C GLU A 95 10.15 -0.21 25.94
N LEU A 96 9.13 -0.40 25.12
CA LEU A 96 9.01 0.29 23.83
C LEU A 96 8.95 1.82 23.99
N ALA A 97 8.15 2.31 24.94
CA ALA A 97 8.07 3.74 25.26
C ALA A 97 9.42 4.29 25.72
N GLN A 98 10.14 3.55 26.57
CA GLN A 98 11.47 3.92 27.06
C GLN A 98 12.51 4.00 25.93
N ILE A 99 12.46 3.04 24.99
CA ILE A 99 13.36 3.02 23.82
C ILE A 99 13.09 4.24 22.93
N ILE A 100 11.82 4.57 22.69
CA ILE A 100 11.44 5.77 21.92
C ILE A 100 11.92 7.04 22.61
N HIS A 101 11.71 7.16 23.92
CA HIS A 101 12.13 8.32 24.70
C HIS A 101 13.66 8.51 24.71
N ASN A 102 14.40 7.43 24.90
CA ASN A 102 15.87 7.48 24.95
C ASN A 102 16.49 7.60 23.54
N GLY A 103 15.71 7.33 22.50
CA GLY A 103 16.19 7.36 21.13
C GLY A 103 16.47 8.79 20.65
N LYS A 104 17.74 9.10 20.37
CA LYS A 104 18.13 10.40 19.79
C LYS A 104 17.46 10.66 18.43
N ARG A 105 17.17 9.59 17.70
CA ARG A 105 16.54 9.57 16.38
C ARG A 105 15.67 8.33 16.28
N VAL A 106 14.38 8.52 16.15
CA VAL A 106 13.41 7.42 16.00
C VAL A 106 12.76 7.50 14.64
N SER A 107 12.76 6.39 13.92
CA SER A 107 12.11 6.26 12.62
C SER A 107 11.10 5.12 12.69
N LEU A 108 9.85 5.41 12.39
CA LEU A 108 8.76 4.45 12.36
C LEU A 108 8.45 4.08 10.91
N TRP A 109 8.56 2.79 10.59
CA TRP A 109 8.36 2.26 9.24
C TRP A 109 7.18 1.31 9.21
N TRP A 110 6.36 1.43 8.20
CA TRP A 110 5.25 0.49 7.98
C TRP A 110 5.02 0.24 6.49
N THR A 111 4.26 -0.80 6.20
CA THR A 111 3.83 -1.15 4.85
C THR A 111 2.45 -1.80 4.87
N MET A 112 2.19 -2.81 4.07
CA MET A 112 0.87 -3.41 3.86
C MET A 112 0.23 -4.01 5.12
N GLY A 113 0.98 -4.36 6.16
CA GLY A 113 0.41 -4.78 7.46
C GLY A 113 -0.50 -3.72 8.07
N VAL A 114 -0.14 -2.44 7.95
CA VAL A 114 -0.96 -1.29 8.34
C VAL A 114 -1.91 -0.88 7.22
N ASN A 115 -1.38 -0.68 5.98
CA ASN A 115 -2.14 -0.08 4.89
C ASN A 115 -3.34 -0.93 4.43
N GLN A 116 -3.29 -2.25 4.58
CA GLN A 116 -4.36 -3.19 4.23
C GLN A 116 -5.17 -3.65 5.43
N GLY A 117 -5.27 -2.84 6.47
CA GLY A 117 -6.09 -3.07 7.65
C GLY A 117 -7.42 -2.30 7.60
N TYR A 118 -8.35 -2.67 8.47
CA TYR A 118 -9.68 -2.07 8.51
C TYR A 118 -9.68 -0.57 8.86
N GLN A 119 -8.76 -0.11 9.72
CA GLN A 119 -8.56 1.30 10.06
C GLN A 119 -7.15 1.77 9.64
N ALA A 120 -6.77 1.46 8.40
CA ALA A 120 -5.43 1.70 7.87
C ALA A 120 -5.00 3.16 7.97
N VAL A 121 -5.87 4.10 7.54
CA VAL A 121 -5.57 5.53 7.57
C VAL A 121 -5.35 6.02 9.00
N ARG A 122 -6.21 5.65 9.94
CA ARG A 122 -6.08 6.05 11.35
C ARG A 122 -4.86 5.44 12.03
N THR A 123 -4.52 4.20 11.70
CA THR A 123 -3.28 3.56 12.19
C THR A 123 -2.03 4.28 11.67
N ALA A 124 -2.00 4.64 10.39
CA ALA A 124 -0.92 5.44 9.82
C ALA A 124 -0.81 6.83 10.49
N GLN A 125 -1.94 7.49 10.74
CA GLN A 125 -1.97 8.78 11.44
C GLN A 125 -1.53 8.66 12.91
N ALA A 126 -1.86 7.56 13.61
CA ALA A 126 -1.35 7.32 14.96
C ALA A 126 0.18 7.16 14.99
N ILE A 127 0.77 6.52 13.98
CA ILE A 127 2.23 6.46 13.80
C ILE A 127 2.81 7.88 13.60
N ILE A 128 2.17 8.68 12.76
CA ILE A 128 2.57 10.09 12.54
C ILE A 128 2.47 10.88 13.85
N ASN A 129 1.39 10.72 14.60
CA ASN A 129 1.18 11.41 15.87
C ASN A 129 2.30 11.10 16.89
N ILE A 130 2.77 9.85 16.95
CA ILE A 130 3.92 9.50 17.80
C ILE A 130 5.18 10.23 17.34
N CYS A 131 5.44 10.31 16.05
CA CYS A 131 6.58 11.07 15.53
C CYS A 131 6.46 12.56 15.82
N LEU A 132 5.29 13.16 15.69
CA LEU A 132 5.03 14.57 15.99
C LEU A 132 5.25 14.88 17.46
N MET A 133 4.60 14.11 18.36
CA MET A 133 4.67 14.37 19.80
C MET A 133 6.07 14.16 20.41
N THR A 134 6.94 13.45 19.71
CA THR A 134 8.32 13.16 20.14
C THR A 134 9.38 13.94 19.36
N GLY A 135 8.99 14.89 18.49
CA GLY A 135 9.89 15.67 17.67
C GLY A 135 10.72 14.84 16.65
N ASN A 136 10.27 13.63 16.32
CA ASN A 136 10.96 12.72 15.42
C ASN A 136 10.50 12.87 13.97
N ILE A 137 10.63 14.08 13.43
CA ILE A 137 10.27 14.41 12.05
C ILE A 137 11.22 15.49 11.49
N GLY A 138 11.46 15.52 10.20
CA GLY A 138 12.30 16.52 9.52
C GLY A 138 13.82 16.41 9.78
N ARG A 139 14.26 15.57 10.70
CA ARG A 139 15.68 15.36 11.05
C ARG A 139 16.25 14.10 10.42
N VAL A 140 17.58 14.02 10.27
CA VAL A 140 18.27 12.82 9.75
C VAL A 140 17.93 11.59 10.60
N GLY A 141 17.46 10.51 9.97
CA GLY A 141 17.18 9.25 10.65
C GLY A 141 15.91 9.26 11.49
N THR A 142 15.01 10.22 11.27
CA THR A 142 13.70 10.27 11.93
C THR A 142 12.57 10.19 10.91
N GLY A 143 11.35 10.06 11.39
CA GLY A 143 10.11 10.24 10.62
C GLY A 143 9.20 9.03 10.54
N PRO A 144 7.94 9.29 10.20
CA PRO A 144 6.97 8.29 9.81
C PRO A 144 7.18 7.92 8.34
N ASN A 145 7.48 6.65 8.05
CA ASN A 145 7.87 6.22 6.71
C ASN A 145 6.99 5.07 6.23
N SER A 146 6.09 5.36 5.30
CA SER A 146 5.36 4.33 4.55
C SER A 146 6.27 3.74 3.48
N ILE A 147 6.65 2.47 3.63
CA ILE A 147 7.59 1.80 2.73
C ILE A 147 6.81 1.09 1.63
N THR A 148 6.82 1.66 0.43
CA THR A 148 6.15 1.12 -0.74
C THR A 148 7.13 0.29 -1.58
N GLY A 149 6.73 -0.92 -1.97
CA GLY A 149 7.57 -1.84 -2.75
C GLY A 149 7.56 -1.56 -4.26
N GLN A 150 6.48 -0.99 -4.79
CA GLN A 150 6.36 -0.69 -6.21
C GLN A 150 7.32 0.42 -6.62
N CYS A 151 7.97 0.24 -7.76
CA CYS A 151 9.00 1.16 -8.24
C CYS A 151 8.46 2.53 -8.71
N ASN A 152 7.17 2.65 -9.00
CA ASN A 152 6.54 3.88 -9.49
C ASN A 152 5.25 4.27 -8.75
N ALA A 153 5.04 3.83 -7.52
CA ALA A 153 3.81 4.15 -6.79
C ALA A 153 3.61 5.67 -6.60
N MET A 154 4.69 6.41 -6.39
CA MET A 154 4.61 7.88 -6.27
C MET A 154 4.42 8.55 -7.61
N GLY A 155 5.04 8.05 -8.68
CA GLY A 155 4.86 8.57 -10.04
C GLY A 155 3.44 8.39 -10.54
N SER A 156 2.85 7.22 -10.31
CA SER A 156 1.45 6.97 -10.71
C SER A 156 0.47 7.91 -10.00
N ARG A 157 0.71 8.27 -8.73
CA ARG A 157 -0.12 9.24 -8.01
C ARG A 157 0.00 10.64 -8.59
N LEU A 158 1.19 11.09 -8.95
CA LEU A 158 1.37 12.37 -9.64
C LEU A 158 0.73 12.37 -11.03
N PHE A 159 0.64 11.22 -11.67
CA PHE A 159 -0.03 11.03 -12.95
C PHE A 159 -1.56 10.88 -12.82
N SER A 160 -2.13 11.16 -11.64
CA SER A 160 -3.58 11.14 -11.40
C SER A 160 -4.23 9.76 -11.44
N ASN A 161 -3.65 8.79 -10.73
CA ASN A 161 -4.27 7.47 -10.59
C ASN A 161 -5.37 7.46 -9.51
N THR A 162 -6.40 8.29 -9.64
CA THR A 162 -7.54 8.38 -8.72
C THR A 162 -7.36 9.17 -7.42
N THR A 163 -6.12 9.54 -7.06
CA THR A 163 -5.83 10.16 -5.75
C THR A 163 -5.81 11.69 -5.75
N GLY A 164 -5.77 12.32 -6.91
CA GLY A 164 -5.72 13.76 -7.07
C GLY A 164 -5.62 14.18 -8.53
N LEU A 165 -5.55 15.47 -8.78
CA LEU A 165 -5.36 16.02 -10.13
C LEU A 165 -3.96 15.70 -10.67
N TYR A 166 -3.84 15.74 -11.98
CA TYR A 166 -2.58 15.60 -12.70
C TYR A 166 -1.52 16.57 -12.16
N GLY A 167 -0.38 16.05 -11.73
CA GLY A 167 0.63 16.82 -11.02
C GLY A 167 0.32 17.13 -9.56
N GLY A 168 -0.72 16.54 -8.97
CA GLY A 168 -1.12 16.68 -7.58
C GLY A 168 -2.20 17.75 -7.34
N GLY A 169 -2.80 17.72 -6.17
CA GLY A 169 -3.85 18.65 -5.71
C GLY A 169 -5.25 18.03 -5.73
N GLU A 170 -6.14 18.65 -4.96
CA GLU A 170 -7.52 18.17 -4.78
C GLU A 170 -8.38 18.51 -6.01
N TYR A 171 -9.35 17.62 -6.31
CA TYR A 171 -10.25 17.76 -7.46
C TYR A 171 -11.21 18.96 -7.34
N ASP A 172 -11.62 19.35 -6.14
CA ASP A 172 -12.52 20.48 -5.85
C ASP A 172 -11.81 21.84 -5.85
N ASN A 173 -10.47 21.85 -5.84
CA ASN A 173 -9.69 23.08 -5.90
C ASN A 173 -9.75 23.71 -7.31
N GLU A 174 -10.54 24.78 -7.46
CA GLU A 174 -10.77 25.44 -8.74
C GLU A 174 -9.49 26.03 -9.35
N GLU A 175 -8.68 26.71 -8.54
CA GLU A 175 -7.42 27.31 -9.02
C GLU A 175 -6.45 26.25 -9.50
N ARG A 176 -6.42 25.11 -8.82
CA ARG A 176 -5.62 23.96 -9.23
C ARG A 176 -6.11 23.37 -10.56
N ARG A 177 -7.43 23.20 -10.74
CA ARG A 177 -7.99 22.75 -12.02
C ARG A 177 -7.65 23.71 -13.15
N LYS A 178 -7.73 25.03 -12.94
CA LYS A 178 -7.34 26.03 -13.94
C LYS A 178 -5.86 25.90 -14.32
N ALA A 179 -4.97 25.72 -13.34
CA ALA A 179 -3.54 25.53 -13.58
C ALA A 179 -3.24 24.26 -14.40
N VAL A 180 -3.86 23.14 -14.03
CA VAL A 180 -3.73 21.86 -14.76
C VAL A 180 -4.31 21.97 -16.17
N ALA A 181 -5.48 22.56 -16.33
CA ALA A 181 -6.12 22.75 -17.62
C ALA A 181 -5.27 23.63 -18.56
N LYS A 182 -4.64 24.67 -18.03
CA LYS A 182 -3.69 25.51 -18.78
C LYS A 182 -2.50 24.71 -19.28
N ALA A 183 -1.89 23.87 -18.43
CA ALA A 183 -0.75 23.01 -18.81
C ALA A 183 -1.15 21.95 -19.84
N LEU A 184 -2.37 21.43 -19.73
CA LEU A 184 -2.94 20.48 -20.67
C LEU A 184 -3.49 21.14 -21.95
N ASP A 185 -3.64 22.45 -21.99
CA ASP A 185 -4.28 23.20 -23.07
C ASP A 185 -5.72 22.72 -23.35
N ILE A 186 -6.53 22.65 -22.29
CA ILE A 186 -7.93 22.23 -22.33
C ILE A 186 -8.82 23.18 -21.54
N ASN A 187 -10.14 23.06 -21.75
CA ASN A 187 -11.12 23.74 -20.91
C ASN A 187 -11.08 23.14 -19.48
N PRO A 188 -10.97 23.94 -18.40
CA PRO A 188 -11.01 23.47 -17.00
C PRO A 188 -12.24 22.63 -16.65
N GLU A 189 -13.37 22.84 -17.33
CA GLU A 189 -14.60 22.06 -17.14
C GLU A 189 -14.49 20.60 -17.62
N MET A 190 -13.48 20.27 -18.42
CA MET A 190 -13.18 18.88 -18.80
C MET A 190 -12.50 18.08 -17.68
N LEU A 191 -11.93 18.75 -16.69
CA LEU A 191 -11.30 18.08 -15.55
C LEU A 191 -12.36 17.66 -14.52
N PRO A 192 -12.20 16.48 -13.90
CA PRO A 192 -13.13 16.03 -12.88
C PRO A 192 -13.11 16.96 -11.66
N LYS A 193 -14.28 17.14 -11.05
CA LYS A 193 -14.48 17.93 -9.82
C LYS A 193 -14.52 17.04 -8.57
N LYS A 194 -14.50 15.72 -8.76
CA LYS A 194 -14.56 14.69 -7.70
C LYS A 194 -13.64 13.54 -8.05
N PRO A 195 -13.16 12.78 -7.06
CA PRO A 195 -12.45 11.55 -7.30
C PRO A 195 -13.27 10.57 -8.14
N THR A 196 -12.61 9.67 -8.82
CA THR A 196 -13.25 8.55 -9.51
C THR A 196 -13.84 7.54 -8.53
N LEU A 197 -14.54 6.55 -9.05
CA LEU A 197 -15.18 5.51 -8.22
C LEU A 197 -14.12 4.68 -7.49
N PRO A 198 -14.29 4.46 -6.19
CA PRO A 198 -13.44 3.52 -5.49
C PRO A 198 -13.80 2.08 -5.88
N TYR A 199 -12.86 1.22 -5.64
CA TYR A 199 -12.85 -0.19 -5.96
C TYR A 199 -14.18 -0.94 -5.68
N ASN A 200 -14.75 -0.81 -4.47
CA ASN A 200 -16.00 -1.48 -4.11
C ASN A 200 -17.20 -0.97 -4.91
N VAL A 201 -17.23 0.33 -5.22
CA VAL A 201 -18.34 0.94 -5.96
C VAL A 201 -18.33 0.53 -7.44
N ILE A 202 -17.16 0.18 -8.00
CA ILE A 202 -17.08 -0.31 -9.40
C ILE A 202 -17.92 -1.59 -9.55
N ILE A 203 -17.82 -2.54 -8.62
CA ILE A 203 -18.61 -3.77 -8.66
C ILE A 203 -20.11 -3.47 -8.60
N ASP A 204 -20.53 -2.60 -7.68
CA ASP A 204 -21.95 -2.22 -7.54
C ASP A 204 -22.47 -1.56 -8.82
N LYS A 205 -21.67 -0.70 -9.45
CA LYS A 205 -22.01 -0.01 -10.69
C LYS A 205 -22.06 -0.94 -11.91
N ILE A 206 -21.23 -1.97 -11.95
CA ILE A 206 -21.34 -3.03 -12.97
C ILE A 206 -22.64 -3.81 -12.76
N ASN A 207 -22.91 -4.25 -11.55
CA ASN A 207 -24.10 -5.04 -11.24
C ASN A 207 -25.41 -4.27 -11.44
N SER A 208 -25.40 -2.93 -11.31
CA SER A 208 -26.56 -2.06 -11.60
C SER A 208 -26.70 -1.72 -13.11
N GLY A 209 -25.74 -2.11 -13.95
CA GLY A 209 -25.71 -1.79 -15.38
C GLY A 209 -25.29 -0.35 -15.71
N GLU A 210 -24.83 0.44 -14.73
CA GLU A 210 -24.30 1.78 -14.97
C GLU A 210 -22.91 1.72 -15.64
N ILE A 211 -22.06 0.76 -15.26
CA ILE A 211 -20.80 0.45 -15.94
C ILE A 211 -21.08 -0.75 -16.85
N LYS A 212 -20.97 -0.53 -18.16
CA LYS A 212 -21.21 -1.53 -19.19
C LYS A 212 -19.93 -2.08 -19.80
N ALA A 213 -18.87 -1.27 -19.78
CA ALA A 213 -17.56 -1.65 -20.27
C ALA A 213 -16.48 -1.38 -19.22
N LEU A 214 -15.51 -2.27 -19.12
CA LEU A 214 -14.36 -2.13 -18.23
C LEU A 214 -13.07 -2.42 -19.00
N TRP A 215 -12.07 -1.55 -18.82
CA TRP A 215 -10.72 -1.79 -19.30
C TRP A 215 -9.79 -2.04 -18.11
N VAL A 216 -9.28 -3.26 -18.02
CA VAL A 216 -8.35 -3.71 -16.99
C VAL A 216 -6.92 -3.64 -17.54
N VAL A 217 -6.06 -2.88 -16.91
CA VAL A 217 -4.68 -2.65 -17.36
C VAL A 217 -3.68 -3.20 -16.36
N ALA A 218 -2.83 -4.12 -16.80
CA ALA A 218 -1.68 -4.66 -16.08
C ALA A 218 -1.98 -5.20 -14.66
N THR A 219 -3.19 -5.72 -14.44
CA THR A 219 -3.59 -6.33 -13.17
C THR A 219 -4.49 -7.55 -13.41
N ASN A 220 -4.62 -8.41 -12.40
CA ASN A 220 -5.37 -9.67 -12.50
C ASN A 220 -6.43 -9.75 -11.38
N PRO A 221 -7.53 -8.97 -11.47
CA PRO A 221 -8.53 -8.85 -10.41
C PRO A 221 -9.28 -10.15 -10.08
N ILE A 222 -9.42 -11.09 -11.00
CA ILE A 222 -9.98 -12.42 -10.70
C ILE A 222 -9.19 -13.15 -9.61
N VAL A 223 -7.90 -12.88 -9.47
CA VAL A 223 -7.08 -13.44 -8.39
C VAL A 223 -6.92 -12.45 -7.23
N SER A 224 -6.60 -11.18 -7.53
CA SER A 224 -6.09 -10.24 -6.54
C SER A 224 -7.16 -9.42 -5.84
N TRP A 225 -8.39 -9.42 -6.31
CA TRP A 225 -9.47 -8.65 -5.70
C TRP A 225 -9.92 -9.31 -4.38
N ILE A 226 -10.27 -8.50 -3.39
CA ILE A 226 -10.89 -9.03 -2.16
C ILE A 226 -12.26 -9.58 -2.50
N ASN A 227 -12.66 -10.71 -1.90
CA ASN A 227 -13.88 -11.42 -2.27
C ASN A 227 -14.02 -11.52 -3.81
N ASN A 228 -12.98 -12.05 -4.43
CA ASN A 228 -12.82 -12.06 -5.89
C ASN A 228 -13.96 -12.76 -6.65
N LEU A 229 -14.78 -13.55 -5.95
CA LEU A 229 -16.02 -14.14 -6.51
C LEU A 229 -17.04 -13.05 -6.89
N GLU A 230 -17.10 -11.94 -6.15
CA GLU A 230 -17.94 -10.79 -6.51
C GLU A 230 -17.47 -10.14 -7.81
N PHE A 231 -16.16 -9.93 -7.97
CA PHE A 231 -15.62 -9.40 -9.22
C PHE A 231 -15.85 -10.35 -10.40
N LYS A 232 -15.64 -11.66 -10.20
CA LYS A 232 -15.90 -12.68 -11.23
C LYS A 232 -17.35 -12.59 -11.73
N LYS A 233 -18.32 -12.55 -10.79
CA LYS A 233 -19.74 -12.41 -11.11
C LYS A 233 -20.03 -11.07 -11.81
N ALA A 234 -19.43 -9.99 -11.36
CA ALA A 234 -19.60 -8.68 -12.00
C ALA A 234 -19.02 -8.66 -13.42
N ALA A 235 -17.88 -9.29 -13.65
CA ALA A 235 -17.27 -9.39 -14.98
C ALA A 235 -18.20 -10.11 -15.99
N GLU A 236 -18.98 -11.09 -15.53
CA GLU A 236 -19.98 -11.80 -16.37
C GLU A 236 -21.18 -10.90 -16.76
N ASN A 237 -21.42 -9.79 -16.03
CA ASN A 237 -22.48 -8.82 -16.30
C ASN A 237 -22.04 -7.67 -17.22
N LEU A 238 -20.76 -7.57 -17.57
CA LEU A 238 -20.25 -6.54 -18.47
C LEU A 238 -20.68 -6.82 -19.92
N GLU A 239 -21.02 -5.77 -20.65
CA GLU A 239 -21.24 -5.83 -22.10
C GLU A 239 -19.91 -5.93 -22.87
N PHE A 240 -18.82 -5.40 -22.29
CA PHE A 240 -17.51 -5.41 -22.93
C PHE A 240 -16.37 -5.33 -21.90
N LEU A 241 -15.54 -6.36 -21.83
CA LEU A 241 -14.36 -6.41 -20.99
C LEU A 241 -13.09 -6.40 -21.86
N VAL A 242 -12.27 -5.36 -21.71
CA VAL A 242 -10.95 -5.24 -22.32
C VAL A 242 -9.89 -5.54 -21.29
N VAL A 243 -8.93 -6.38 -21.61
CA VAL A 243 -7.75 -6.63 -20.75
C VAL A 243 -6.48 -6.30 -21.52
N GLU A 244 -5.67 -5.43 -20.94
CA GLU A 244 -4.32 -5.10 -21.42
C GLU A 244 -3.30 -5.69 -20.47
N ASP A 245 -2.49 -6.61 -20.94
CA ASP A 245 -1.44 -7.26 -20.13
C ASP A 245 -0.28 -7.70 -21.03
N ILE A 246 0.86 -8.00 -20.41
CA ILE A 246 2.01 -8.63 -21.06
C ILE A 246 1.85 -10.16 -21.16
N TYR A 247 0.91 -10.75 -20.43
CA TYR A 247 0.60 -12.18 -20.40
C TYR A 247 -0.83 -12.45 -20.88
N SER A 248 -0.96 -13.38 -21.81
CA SER A 248 -2.25 -13.73 -22.42
C SER A 248 -3.01 -14.84 -21.70
N ASP A 249 -2.46 -15.39 -20.62
CA ASP A 249 -2.99 -16.56 -19.92
C ASP A 249 -3.43 -16.27 -18.48
N THR A 250 -3.55 -14.97 -18.11
CA THR A 250 -4.05 -14.59 -16.79
C THR A 250 -5.50 -15.01 -16.59
N GLU A 251 -5.90 -15.20 -15.35
CA GLU A 251 -7.26 -15.58 -15.02
C GLU A 251 -8.27 -14.54 -15.51
N THR A 252 -7.92 -13.26 -15.48
CA THR A 252 -8.80 -12.18 -15.95
C THR A 252 -8.93 -12.17 -17.47
N VAL A 253 -7.87 -12.48 -18.21
CA VAL A 253 -7.92 -12.59 -19.68
C VAL A 253 -8.94 -13.64 -20.16
N LYS A 254 -9.16 -14.71 -19.38
CA LYS A 254 -10.15 -15.75 -19.74
C LYS A 254 -11.60 -15.25 -19.80
N TYR A 255 -11.87 -14.08 -19.24
CA TYR A 255 -13.20 -13.44 -19.22
C TYR A 255 -13.32 -12.26 -20.17
N CYS A 256 -12.24 -11.84 -20.85
CA CYS A 256 -12.27 -10.65 -21.69
C CYS A 256 -12.85 -10.92 -23.09
N ASP A 257 -13.51 -9.91 -23.63
CA ASP A 257 -13.94 -9.86 -25.03
C ASP A 257 -12.80 -9.43 -25.95
N LEU A 258 -11.88 -8.59 -25.45
CA LEU A 258 -10.74 -8.10 -26.20
C LEU A 258 -9.47 -8.13 -25.33
N PHE A 259 -8.45 -8.81 -25.82
CA PHE A 259 -7.12 -8.79 -25.24
C PHE A 259 -6.19 -7.85 -26.02
N LEU A 260 -5.52 -6.94 -25.33
CA LEU A 260 -4.53 -6.01 -25.89
C LEU A 260 -3.14 -6.37 -25.35
N PRO A 261 -2.30 -7.04 -26.15
CA PRO A 261 -0.95 -7.41 -25.71
C PRO A 261 -0.04 -6.19 -25.64
N SER A 262 0.54 -5.94 -24.47
CA SER A 262 1.55 -4.91 -24.24
C SER A 262 2.96 -5.51 -24.17
N THR A 263 3.98 -4.75 -24.56
CA THR A 263 5.37 -5.20 -24.43
C THR A 263 5.80 -5.20 -22.94
N ASN A 264 6.85 -5.95 -22.64
CA ASN A 264 7.43 -5.95 -21.28
C ASN A 264 8.26 -4.67 -21.01
N GLY A 265 8.61 -4.46 -19.72
CA GLY A 265 9.33 -3.26 -19.27
C GLY A 265 10.73 -3.06 -19.86
N LEU A 266 11.35 -4.10 -20.42
CA LEU A 266 12.69 -4.00 -21.04
C LEU A 266 12.67 -3.28 -22.41
N LYS A 267 11.48 -3.09 -22.99
CA LYS A 267 11.25 -2.42 -24.27
C LYS A 267 10.60 -1.04 -24.12
N LYS A 268 10.46 -0.55 -22.90
CA LYS A 268 9.76 0.72 -22.57
C LYS A 268 10.75 1.76 -22.07
N GLU A 269 10.43 3.02 -22.31
CA GLU A 269 11.09 4.15 -21.66
C GLU A 269 10.12 4.96 -20.82
N GLY A 270 10.63 5.75 -19.92
CA GLY A 270 9.80 6.61 -19.07
C GLY A 270 10.53 7.06 -17.82
N VAL A 271 9.78 7.71 -16.92
CA VAL A 271 10.28 8.15 -15.62
C VAL A 271 9.51 7.46 -14.51
N LEU A 272 10.25 6.89 -13.58
CA LEU A 272 9.70 6.28 -12.37
C LEU A 272 10.02 7.18 -11.16
N ILE A 273 9.10 7.23 -10.20
CA ILE A 273 9.33 7.89 -8.92
C ILE A 273 9.15 6.87 -7.80
N ASN A 274 10.24 6.54 -7.13
CA ASN A 274 10.27 5.52 -6.09
C ASN A 274 9.82 6.04 -4.71
N THR A 275 9.80 5.17 -3.71
CA THR A 275 9.38 5.49 -2.33
C THR A 275 10.28 6.54 -1.65
N GLU A 276 11.52 6.72 -2.13
CA GLU A 276 12.43 7.77 -1.65
C GLU A 276 12.20 9.12 -2.36
N ARG A 277 11.13 9.25 -3.14
CA ARG A 277 10.82 10.43 -3.95
C ARG A 277 11.86 10.71 -5.05
N ARG A 278 12.64 9.68 -5.46
CA ARG A 278 13.63 9.81 -6.52
C ARG A 278 13.02 9.52 -7.88
N LEU A 279 13.16 10.50 -8.76
CA LEU A 279 12.87 10.34 -10.18
C LEU A 279 14.07 9.67 -10.84
N SER A 280 13.80 8.62 -11.60
CA SER A 280 14.82 7.92 -12.39
C SER A 280 14.26 7.62 -13.77
N LYS A 281 15.06 7.85 -14.81
CA LYS A 281 14.70 7.47 -16.17
C LYS A 281 15.01 6.00 -16.39
N ILE A 282 14.06 5.30 -17.02
CA ILE A 282 14.30 3.98 -17.59
C ILE A 282 14.48 4.12 -19.10
N ASN A 283 15.41 3.35 -19.65
CA ASN A 283 15.65 3.27 -21.07
C ASN A 283 15.35 1.85 -21.55
N PRO A 284 14.86 1.68 -22.78
CA PRO A 284 14.71 0.34 -23.35
C PRO A 284 16.08 -0.31 -23.46
N VAL A 285 16.18 -1.58 -23.08
CA VAL A 285 17.39 -2.41 -23.22
C VAL A 285 17.23 -3.45 -24.31
N LEU A 286 16.01 -3.65 -24.78
CA LEU A 286 15.66 -4.49 -25.93
C LEU A 286 14.92 -3.66 -26.97
N GLU A 287 15.16 -3.95 -28.24
CA GLU A 287 14.43 -3.33 -29.33
C GLU A 287 12.97 -3.84 -29.37
N LYS A 288 12.06 -2.92 -29.67
CA LYS A 288 10.65 -3.21 -29.93
C LYS A 288 10.50 -3.62 -31.40
N LYS A 289 9.78 -4.72 -31.67
CA LYS A 289 9.42 -5.09 -33.04
C LYS A 289 8.36 -4.12 -33.57
N GLU A 290 8.22 -4.00 -34.88
CA GLU A 290 7.32 -3.06 -35.53
C GLU A 290 5.85 -3.22 -35.12
N ASN A 291 5.42 -4.45 -34.90
CA ASN A 291 4.04 -4.80 -34.50
C ASN A 291 3.82 -4.89 -32.98
N GLU A 292 4.83 -4.61 -32.15
CA GLU A 292 4.69 -4.58 -30.70
C GLU A 292 4.30 -3.19 -30.22
N LEU A 293 3.31 -3.11 -29.34
CA LEU A 293 2.84 -1.86 -28.73
C LEU A 293 3.22 -1.81 -27.26
N THR A 294 3.62 -0.64 -26.80
CA THR A 294 3.73 -0.35 -25.37
C THR A 294 2.36 0.07 -24.82
N ASP A 295 2.18 0.05 -23.48
CA ASP A 295 0.96 0.60 -22.86
C ASP A 295 0.72 2.05 -23.32
N TYR A 296 1.80 2.82 -23.49
CA TYR A 296 1.72 4.19 -23.99
C TYR A 296 1.13 4.27 -25.41
N ASP A 297 1.61 3.41 -26.32
CA ASP A 297 1.11 3.34 -27.70
C ASP A 297 -0.38 2.94 -27.71
N ILE A 298 -0.76 1.95 -26.89
CA ILE A 298 -2.14 1.45 -26.78
C ILE A 298 -3.06 2.57 -26.25
N MET A 299 -2.68 3.23 -25.15
CA MET A 299 -3.47 4.31 -24.56
C MET A 299 -3.67 5.48 -25.52
N LEU A 300 -2.61 5.88 -26.25
CA LEU A 300 -2.72 6.94 -27.26
C LEU A 300 -3.63 6.53 -28.43
N GLY A 301 -3.51 5.28 -28.89
CA GLY A 301 -4.34 4.76 -29.98
C GLY A 301 -5.82 4.76 -29.62
N ILE A 302 -6.16 4.23 -28.45
CA ILE A 302 -7.55 4.21 -27.94
C ILE A 302 -8.06 5.64 -27.71
N GLY A 303 -7.28 6.49 -27.07
CA GLY A 303 -7.68 7.88 -26.83
C GLY A 303 -7.96 8.65 -28.13
N LYS A 304 -7.16 8.44 -29.17
CA LYS A 304 -7.40 9.03 -30.50
C LYS A 304 -8.69 8.48 -31.13
N ALA A 305 -8.92 7.17 -31.03
CA ALA A 305 -10.14 6.53 -31.52
C ALA A 305 -11.40 7.04 -30.80
N LEU A 306 -11.28 7.41 -29.52
CA LEU A 306 -12.34 8.04 -28.73
C LEU A 306 -12.50 9.56 -28.99
N GLY A 307 -11.83 10.10 -30.00
CA GLY A 307 -11.96 11.52 -30.38
C GLY A 307 -11.08 12.50 -29.62
N MET A 308 -10.12 12.00 -28.82
CA MET A 308 -9.20 12.83 -28.02
C MET A 308 -7.93 13.25 -28.79
N GLY A 309 -7.89 13.09 -30.11
CA GLY A 309 -6.71 13.32 -30.95
C GLY A 309 -6.05 14.67 -30.69
N LYS A 310 -6.82 15.77 -30.70
CA LYS A 310 -6.30 17.12 -30.45
C LYS A 310 -5.50 17.25 -29.13
N LEU A 311 -5.96 16.59 -28.07
CA LEU A 311 -5.29 16.60 -26.77
C LEU A 311 -4.01 15.77 -26.81
N LEU A 312 -4.04 14.61 -27.48
CA LEU A 312 -2.99 13.62 -27.46
C LEU A 312 -1.91 13.82 -28.53
N ASP A 313 -2.17 14.64 -29.56
CA ASP A 313 -1.21 14.87 -30.66
C ASP A 313 0.11 15.52 -30.22
N LYS A 314 0.11 16.21 -29.08
CA LYS A 314 1.31 16.75 -28.46
C LYS A 314 2.14 15.70 -27.71
N TRP A 315 1.57 14.57 -27.37
CA TRP A 315 2.21 13.47 -26.63
C TRP A 315 2.70 12.40 -27.60
N LYS A 316 3.73 12.69 -28.36
CA LYS A 316 4.32 11.75 -29.32
C LYS A 316 5.16 10.69 -28.65
N THR A 317 5.78 11.03 -27.54
CA THR A 317 6.70 10.19 -26.78
C THR A 317 6.41 10.26 -25.27
N PRO A 318 6.84 9.27 -24.48
CA PRO A 318 6.76 9.35 -23.01
C PRO A 318 7.44 10.59 -22.42
N LYS A 319 8.46 11.16 -23.11
CA LYS A 319 9.07 12.43 -22.74
C LYS A 319 8.07 13.57 -22.78
N ASP A 320 7.26 13.69 -23.82
CA ASP A 320 6.30 14.78 -23.96
C ASP A 320 5.25 14.76 -22.84
N ALA A 321 4.79 13.55 -22.46
CA ALA A 321 3.90 13.37 -21.33
C ALA A 321 4.56 13.76 -20.00
N PHE A 322 5.84 13.41 -19.82
CA PHE A 322 6.60 13.79 -18.64
C PHE A 322 6.81 15.32 -18.56
N GLU A 323 7.11 15.99 -19.67
CA GLU A 323 7.25 17.45 -19.71
C GLU A 323 5.93 18.15 -19.32
N THR A 324 4.79 17.62 -19.79
CA THR A 324 3.48 18.12 -19.37
C THR A 324 3.24 17.92 -17.87
N LEU A 325 3.62 16.74 -17.32
CA LEU A 325 3.54 16.48 -15.88
C LEU A 325 4.37 17.48 -15.07
N ARG A 326 5.59 17.77 -15.50
CA ARG A 326 6.46 18.77 -14.86
C ARG A 326 5.75 20.10 -14.70
N GLU A 327 5.20 20.64 -15.79
CA GLU A 327 4.45 21.90 -15.76
C GLU A 327 3.26 21.84 -14.80
N CYS A 328 2.55 20.71 -14.76
CA CYS A 328 1.45 20.52 -13.82
C CYS A 328 1.88 20.52 -12.35
N THR A 329 3.12 20.20 -12.02
CA THR A 329 3.61 20.21 -10.63
C THR A 329 4.07 21.57 -10.14
N LYS A 330 4.12 22.58 -11.01
CA LYS A 330 4.64 23.92 -10.68
C LYS A 330 3.95 24.52 -9.46
N GLY A 331 4.74 24.91 -8.47
CA GLY A 331 4.25 25.47 -7.20
C GLY A 331 3.65 24.47 -6.22
N MET A 332 3.58 23.20 -6.58
CA MET A 332 3.09 22.15 -5.66
C MET A 332 4.21 21.67 -4.70
N PRO A 333 3.84 21.04 -3.57
CA PRO A 333 4.82 20.41 -2.69
C PRO A 333 5.76 19.41 -3.40
N CYS A 334 5.27 18.77 -4.45
CA CYS A 334 5.99 17.82 -5.29
C CYS A 334 6.55 18.45 -6.57
N ASP A 335 6.81 19.75 -6.60
CA ASP A 335 7.32 20.49 -7.75
C ASP A 335 8.59 19.84 -8.34
N ILE A 336 8.53 19.43 -9.59
CA ILE A 336 9.62 18.80 -10.36
C ILE A 336 10.01 19.62 -11.61
N THR A 337 9.66 20.90 -11.66
CA THR A 337 9.91 21.77 -12.81
C THR A 337 11.41 21.86 -13.18
N GLY A 338 12.31 21.67 -12.24
CA GLY A 338 13.76 21.63 -12.47
C GLY A 338 14.30 20.30 -13.05
N VAL A 339 13.47 19.24 -13.08
CA VAL A 339 13.89 17.92 -13.55
C VAL A 339 13.65 17.81 -15.05
N SER A 340 14.67 17.79 -15.89
CA SER A 340 14.50 17.49 -17.31
C SER A 340 14.80 16.01 -17.62
N TYR A 341 14.31 15.56 -18.76
CA TYR A 341 14.54 14.19 -19.25
C TYR A 341 16.02 13.94 -19.52
N GLU A 342 16.75 14.97 -20.02
CA GLU A 342 18.20 14.98 -20.26
C GLU A 342 18.94 14.89 -18.93
N LEU A 343 18.57 15.72 -17.95
CA LEU A 343 19.20 15.72 -16.63
C LEU A 343 19.08 14.33 -15.96
N LEU A 344 17.96 13.63 -16.12
CA LEU A 344 17.78 12.27 -15.62
C LEU A 344 18.64 11.25 -16.37
N SER A 345 18.97 11.49 -17.65
CA SER A 345 19.89 10.63 -18.41
C SER A 345 21.33 10.77 -17.92
N ASP A 346 21.74 11.98 -17.58
CA ASP A 346 23.11 12.29 -17.13
C ASP A 346 23.33 11.93 -15.65
N TYR A 347 22.27 12.02 -14.82
CA TYR A 347 22.35 11.82 -13.38
C TYR A 347 21.73 10.50 -12.92
N GLN A 348 22.46 9.41 -13.04
CA GLN A 348 22.01 8.03 -12.78
C GLN A 348 21.57 7.74 -11.32
N LYS A 349 21.92 8.58 -10.35
CA LYS A 349 21.51 8.41 -8.95
C LYS A 349 20.04 8.77 -8.68
N GLY A 350 19.37 9.31 -9.69
CA GLY A 350 18.01 9.83 -9.56
C GLY A 350 17.91 11.12 -8.74
N ILE A 351 16.91 11.92 -9.00
CA ILE A 351 16.71 13.25 -8.41
C ILE A 351 15.50 13.21 -7.48
N GLN A 352 15.69 13.62 -6.24
CA GLN A 352 14.57 13.70 -5.28
C GLN A 352 13.75 14.97 -5.48
N TRP A 353 12.42 14.84 -5.49
CA TRP A 353 11.53 16.00 -5.42
C TRP A 353 11.37 16.52 -3.97
N PRO A 354 11.01 17.80 -3.75
CA PRO A 354 10.87 18.84 -4.76
C PRO A 354 12.22 19.23 -5.39
N PHE A 355 12.20 19.53 -6.68
CA PHE A 355 13.34 20.08 -7.41
C PHE A 355 12.83 21.10 -8.43
N ARG A 356 12.91 22.38 -8.06
CA ARG A 356 12.30 23.48 -8.80
C ARG A 356 13.22 23.98 -9.90
N GLU A 357 12.63 24.63 -10.89
CA GLU A 357 13.36 25.33 -11.92
C GLU A 357 14.41 26.30 -11.33
N GLY A 358 15.62 26.30 -11.85
CA GLY A 358 16.76 27.10 -11.36
C GLY A 358 17.48 26.55 -10.13
N GLU A 359 16.99 25.50 -9.49
CA GLU A 359 17.70 24.86 -8.38
C GLU A 359 18.91 24.05 -8.88
N LYS A 360 19.98 24.05 -8.07
CA LYS A 360 21.18 23.25 -8.35
C LYS A 360 21.06 21.87 -7.73
N LEU A 361 21.58 20.86 -8.43
CA LEU A 361 21.71 19.52 -7.89
C LEU A 361 22.56 19.54 -6.60
N LYS A 362 21.99 19.04 -5.53
CA LYS A 362 22.71 18.78 -4.27
C LYS A 362 23.10 17.30 -4.26
N GLN A 363 24.30 17.01 -3.76
CA GLN A 363 24.73 15.61 -3.56
C GLN A 363 24.01 14.94 -2.38
N ASP A 364 23.52 15.75 -1.43
CA ASP A 364 22.84 15.30 -0.23
C ASP A 364 21.35 15.05 -0.47
N GLU A 365 20.78 14.24 0.40
CA GLU A 365 19.33 13.97 0.38
C GLU A 365 18.52 15.23 0.72
N ARG A 366 17.40 15.40 0.01
CA ARG A 366 16.41 16.42 0.30
C ARG A 366 15.42 15.90 1.33
N ARG A 367 15.36 16.50 2.51
CA ARG A 367 14.37 16.13 3.52
C ARG A 367 13.15 17.00 3.41
N LEU A 368 11.98 16.37 3.56
CA LEU A 368 10.74 17.08 3.80
C LEU A 368 10.69 17.52 5.25
N PHE A 369 10.07 18.68 5.48
CA PHE A 369 9.84 19.25 6.81
C PHE A 369 11.11 19.56 7.62
N GLU A 370 12.27 19.73 6.96
CA GLU A 370 13.51 20.16 7.61
C GLU A 370 13.41 21.55 8.24
N ASP A 371 12.55 22.39 7.65
CA ASP A 371 12.19 23.74 8.11
C ASP A 371 10.98 23.75 9.07
N ASN A 372 10.46 22.59 9.46
CA ASN A 372 9.26 22.39 10.28
C ASN A 372 7.99 23.05 9.71
N LYS A 373 7.93 23.28 8.39
CA LYS A 373 6.74 23.78 7.70
C LYS A 373 5.98 22.64 7.05
N TYR A 374 4.73 22.50 7.43
CA TYR A 374 3.82 21.49 6.91
C TYR A 374 2.94 22.05 5.81
N TYR A 375 2.42 21.20 4.94
CA TYR A 375 1.56 21.57 3.81
C TYR A 375 0.11 21.80 4.26
N THR A 376 -0.07 22.65 5.23
CA THR A 376 -1.33 23.12 5.78
C THR A 376 -1.41 24.64 5.67
N PRO A 377 -2.59 25.28 5.72
CA PRO A 377 -2.72 26.72 5.54
C PRO A 377 -1.87 27.56 6.52
N ASN A 378 -1.68 27.09 7.73
CA ASN A 378 -0.86 27.74 8.77
C ASN A 378 0.53 27.14 8.95
N CYS A 379 0.93 26.24 8.06
CA CYS A 379 2.20 25.52 8.10
C CYS A 379 2.45 24.67 9.36
N LYS A 380 1.42 24.35 10.15
CA LYS A 380 1.52 23.45 11.32
C LYS A 380 0.99 22.08 11.01
N ALA A 381 1.59 21.03 11.60
CA ALA A 381 1.07 19.68 11.56
C ALA A 381 -0.15 19.55 12.48
N LYS A 382 -1.13 18.73 12.09
CA LYS A 382 -2.34 18.51 12.88
C LYS A 382 -2.35 17.09 13.44
N PHE A 383 -2.65 16.95 14.74
CA PHE A 383 -3.00 15.66 15.32
C PHE A 383 -4.37 15.21 14.81
N ILE A 384 -4.43 14.02 14.24
CA ILE A 384 -5.68 13.43 13.74
C ILE A 384 -5.88 12.09 14.43
N TYR A 385 -7.08 11.88 14.96
CA TYR A 385 -7.40 10.72 15.77
C TYR A 385 -8.89 10.41 15.70
N GLU A 386 -9.24 9.16 15.93
CA GLU A 386 -10.61 8.64 16.07
C GLU A 386 -10.59 7.42 16.96
N ASP A 387 -11.75 7.01 17.42
CA ASP A 387 -11.91 5.79 18.20
C ASP A 387 -11.53 4.55 17.39
N VAL A 388 -11.02 3.55 18.10
CA VAL A 388 -10.84 2.23 17.52
C VAL A 388 -12.22 1.65 17.20
N ALA A 389 -12.47 1.39 15.94
CA ALA A 389 -13.73 0.84 15.48
C ALA A 389 -13.79 -0.66 15.73
N THR A 390 -14.99 -1.14 16.05
CA THR A 390 -15.30 -2.56 16.10
C THR A 390 -15.25 -3.15 14.70
N PHE A 391 -14.59 -4.28 14.55
CA PHE A 391 -14.56 -4.99 13.27
C PHE A 391 -15.90 -5.70 13.04
N PRO A 392 -16.43 -5.71 11.81
CA PRO A 392 -17.74 -6.33 11.53
C PRO A 392 -17.83 -7.83 11.85
N TYR A 393 -16.69 -8.53 11.86
CA TYR A 393 -16.62 -9.95 12.19
C TYR A 393 -15.61 -10.16 13.32
N GLU A 394 -16.09 -10.59 14.49
CA GLU A 394 -15.24 -10.92 15.63
C GLU A 394 -15.01 -12.44 15.73
N GLN A 395 -13.90 -12.82 16.37
CA GLN A 395 -13.68 -14.22 16.74
C GLN A 395 -14.84 -14.70 17.62
N SER A 396 -15.28 -15.91 17.37
CA SER A 396 -16.36 -16.56 18.09
C SER A 396 -16.06 -18.03 18.30
N LYS A 397 -16.92 -18.74 19.02
CA LYS A 397 -16.80 -20.22 19.13
C LYS A 397 -16.96 -20.91 17.78
N GLU A 398 -17.69 -20.32 16.85
CA GLU A 398 -17.87 -20.84 15.49
C GLU A 398 -16.68 -20.53 14.58
N TYR A 399 -16.08 -19.34 14.70
CA TYR A 399 -14.92 -18.88 13.92
C TYR A 399 -13.77 -18.52 14.87
N PRO A 400 -13.07 -19.54 15.42
CA PRO A 400 -12.14 -19.32 16.53
C PRO A 400 -10.75 -18.82 16.09
N TYR A 401 -10.40 -18.96 14.81
CA TYR A 401 -9.05 -18.66 14.32
C TYR A 401 -9.01 -17.39 13.50
N LEU A 402 -7.89 -16.66 13.59
CA LEU A 402 -7.66 -15.45 12.80
C LEU A 402 -6.90 -15.79 11.52
N PHE A 403 -7.55 -15.62 10.38
CA PHE A 403 -6.93 -15.79 9.07
C PHE A 403 -6.26 -14.48 8.66
N ASN A 404 -4.94 -14.54 8.44
CA ASN A 404 -4.11 -13.42 8.03
C ASN A 404 -3.42 -13.74 6.71
N THR A 405 -3.29 -12.74 5.83
CA THR A 405 -2.68 -12.94 4.52
C THR A 405 -1.42 -12.11 4.31
N GLY A 406 -0.61 -12.53 3.38
CA GLY A 406 0.60 -11.82 2.98
C GLY A 406 1.32 -12.53 1.84
N ARG A 407 2.60 -12.23 1.67
CA ARG A 407 3.39 -12.93 0.66
C ARG A 407 3.80 -14.33 1.12
N GLY A 408 3.87 -15.23 0.15
CA GLY A 408 4.45 -16.56 0.33
C GLY A 408 5.98 -16.52 0.25
N THR A 409 6.56 -17.25 -0.69
CA THR A 409 7.99 -17.27 -0.93
C THR A 409 8.44 -16.08 -1.79
N VAL A 410 9.74 -15.80 -1.81
CA VAL A 410 10.34 -14.76 -2.67
C VAL A 410 10.11 -15.01 -4.17
N GLY A 411 9.94 -16.27 -4.58
CA GLY A 411 9.64 -16.65 -5.96
C GLY A 411 8.19 -16.38 -6.38
N GLN A 412 7.28 -16.16 -5.43
CA GLN A 412 5.87 -15.91 -5.74
C GLN A 412 5.61 -14.43 -6.01
N TRP A 413 5.43 -14.08 -7.27
CA TRP A 413 4.95 -12.76 -7.68
C TRP A 413 3.45 -12.61 -7.37
N HIS A 414 2.92 -11.39 -7.42
CA HIS A 414 1.62 -11.02 -6.87
C HIS A 414 0.49 -12.04 -7.15
N THR A 415 0.18 -12.34 -8.42
CA THR A 415 -0.82 -13.35 -8.81
C THR A 415 -0.18 -14.58 -9.47
N GLN A 416 1.10 -14.79 -9.24
CA GLN A 416 1.94 -15.86 -9.81
C GLN A 416 2.05 -15.89 -11.35
N THR A 417 1.50 -14.93 -12.07
CA THR A 417 1.55 -14.88 -13.54
C THR A 417 3.00 -14.99 -14.03
N ARG A 418 3.88 -14.09 -13.57
CA ARG A 418 5.32 -14.16 -13.93
C ARG A 418 6.02 -15.39 -13.35
N THR A 419 5.61 -15.85 -12.17
CA THR A 419 6.19 -17.04 -11.52
C THR A 419 5.99 -18.27 -12.40
N ARG A 420 4.81 -18.42 -13.01
CA ARG A 420 4.48 -19.54 -13.90
C ARG A 420 5.32 -19.56 -15.17
N GLU A 421 5.73 -18.40 -15.65
CA GLU A 421 6.55 -18.25 -16.87
C GLU A 421 8.04 -18.62 -16.68
N ILE A 422 8.47 -18.86 -15.44
CA ILE A 422 9.85 -19.21 -15.13
C ILE A 422 9.87 -20.63 -14.53
N PRO A 423 10.11 -21.69 -15.33
CA PRO A 423 9.96 -23.08 -14.88
C PRO A 423 10.76 -23.41 -13.62
N ASP A 424 12.00 -22.94 -13.50
CA ASP A 424 12.84 -23.19 -12.33
C ASP A 424 12.28 -22.57 -11.05
N VAL A 425 11.67 -21.38 -11.16
CA VAL A 425 11.01 -20.70 -10.03
C VAL A 425 9.67 -21.38 -9.73
N PHE A 426 8.90 -21.72 -10.75
CA PHE A 426 7.59 -22.35 -10.59
C PHE A 426 7.71 -23.74 -9.94
N SER A 427 8.76 -24.51 -10.27
CA SER A 427 8.98 -25.85 -9.70
C SER A 427 9.20 -25.87 -8.18
N ILE A 428 9.66 -24.76 -7.59
CA ILE A 428 9.98 -24.66 -6.15
C ILE A 428 8.91 -23.93 -5.33
N VAL A 429 7.85 -23.40 -5.97
CA VAL A 429 6.75 -22.76 -5.26
C VAL A 429 5.54 -23.70 -5.18
N PRO A 430 4.73 -23.66 -4.12
CA PRO A 430 3.51 -24.44 -4.06
C PRO A 430 2.53 -24.06 -5.18
N HIS A 431 2.08 -25.05 -5.94
CA HIS A 431 1.11 -24.84 -7.02
C HIS A 431 -0.33 -24.78 -6.51
N GLN A 432 -0.58 -25.39 -5.36
CA GLN A 432 -1.87 -25.40 -4.68
C GLN A 432 -1.90 -24.36 -3.57
N ALA A 433 -3.07 -23.77 -3.33
CA ALA A 433 -3.29 -22.88 -2.19
C ALA A 433 -2.95 -23.60 -0.88
N TYR A 434 -2.18 -22.93 -0.04
CA TYR A 434 -1.74 -23.49 1.22
C TYR A 434 -1.85 -22.50 2.37
N VAL A 435 -1.86 -23.04 3.59
CA VAL A 435 -1.85 -22.26 4.83
C VAL A 435 -0.75 -22.73 5.77
N ASN A 436 -0.17 -21.79 6.48
CA ASN A 436 0.68 -22.09 7.62
C ASN A 436 -0.17 -22.19 8.88
N ILE A 437 -0.07 -23.31 9.58
CA ILE A 437 -0.75 -23.57 10.86
C ILE A 437 0.32 -23.83 11.92
N ASN A 438 0.07 -23.33 13.13
CA ASN A 438 0.93 -23.60 14.29
C ASN A 438 1.01 -25.10 14.56
N THR A 439 2.22 -25.61 14.84
CA THR A 439 2.49 -27.04 15.06
C THR A 439 1.66 -27.61 16.21
N ASP A 440 1.52 -26.85 17.31
CA ASP A 440 0.78 -27.33 18.48
C ASP A 440 -0.74 -27.34 18.22
N LEU A 441 -1.26 -26.32 17.51
CA LEU A 441 -2.65 -26.30 17.07
C LEU A 441 -2.96 -27.48 16.14
N ALA A 442 -2.10 -27.74 15.17
CA ALA A 442 -2.28 -28.88 14.25
C ALA A 442 -2.34 -30.22 15.02
N HIS A 443 -1.46 -30.40 16.00
CA HIS A 443 -1.48 -31.59 16.87
C HIS A 443 -2.81 -31.69 17.64
N GLU A 444 -3.33 -30.61 18.22
CA GLU A 444 -4.60 -30.59 18.94
C GLU A 444 -5.80 -30.93 18.05
N LEU A 445 -5.76 -30.49 16.79
CA LEU A 445 -6.80 -30.77 15.79
C LEU A 445 -6.60 -32.11 15.07
N GLY A 446 -5.51 -32.84 15.36
CA GLY A 446 -5.15 -34.07 14.67
C GLY A 446 -4.85 -33.87 13.18
N ILE A 447 -4.31 -32.70 12.79
CA ILE A 447 -3.97 -32.34 11.41
C ILE A 447 -2.49 -32.61 11.17
N LEU A 448 -2.17 -33.25 10.04
CA LEU A 448 -0.80 -33.57 9.63
C LEU A 448 -0.26 -32.53 8.62
N ASP A 449 1.08 -32.46 8.52
CA ASP A 449 1.72 -31.68 7.47
C ASP A 449 1.37 -32.25 6.08
N ASN A 450 1.08 -31.38 5.13
CA ASN A 450 0.59 -31.72 3.78
C ASN A 450 -0.82 -32.35 3.72
N GLU A 451 -1.57 -32.35 4.80
CA GLU A 451 -2.99 -32.73 4.77
C GLU A 451 -3.82 -31.60 4.14
N ILE A 452 -4.95 -31.94 3.53
CA ILE A 452 -5.92 -30.97 3.02
C ILE A 452 -6.94 -30.66 4.11
N ILE A 453 -7.18 -29.39 4.35
CA ILE A 453 -8.24 -28.91 5.24
C ILE A 453 -9.18 -27.95 4.52
N LYS A 454 -10.41 -27.87 4.98
CA LYS A 454 -11.39 -26.87 4.55
C LYS A 454 -11.39 -25.71 5.52
N ILE A 455 -11.26 -24.48 4.99
CA ILE A 455 -11.37 -23.24 5.77
C ILE A 455 -12.61 -22.50 5.31
N THR A 456 -13.43 -22.08 6.26
CA THR A 456 -14.67 -21.33 6.03
C THR A 456 -14.60 -19.99 6.75
N SER A 457 -14.98 -18.92 6.08
CA SER A 457 -15.07 -17.57 6.64
C SER A 457 -16.52 -17.11 6.81
N PRO A 458 -16.81 -16.06 7.62
CA PRO A 458 -18.18 -15.63 7.96
C PRO A 458 -19.00 -15.14 6.76
N ASN A 459 -18.38 -14.83 5.62
CA ASN A 459 -19.10 -14.52 4.38
C ASN A 459 -19.71 -15.76 3.69
N GLY A 460 -19.59 -16.96 4.31
CA GLY A 460 -20.12 -18.21 3.80
C GLY A 460 -19.23 -18.92 2.76
N VAL A 461 -18.08 -18.37 2.42
CA VAL A 461 -17.14 -18.97 1.47
C VAL A 461 -16.27 -20.01 2.17
N SER A 462 -16.09 -21.15 1.52
CA SER A 462 -15.24 -22.26 1.96
C SER A 462 -14.27 -22.67 0.86
N ASN A 463 -13.00 -22.91 1.22
CA ASN A 463 -11.99 -23.43 0.30
C ASN A 463 -11.09 -24.45 0.96
N ASN A 464 -10.51 -25.31 0.14
CA ASN A 464 -9.54 -26.32 0.55
C ASN A 464 -8.11 -25.78 0.45
N PHE A 465 -7.30 -26.06 1.48
CA PHE A 465 -5.91 -25.63 1.57
C PHE A 465 -5.00 -26.78 1.98
N LEU A 466 -3.82 -26.82 1.38
CA LEU A 466 -2.74 -27.66 1.83
C LEU A 466 -2.15 -27.09 3.14
N VAL A 467 -2.01 -27.92 4.15
CA VAL A 467 -1.41 -27.53 5.42
C VAL A 467 0.11 -27.53 5.33
N LYS A 468 0.75 -26.50 5.83
CA LYS A 468 2.18 -26.42 6.10
C LYS A 468 2.37 -26.06 7.58
N LEU A 469 2.95 -26.97 8.34
CA LEU A 469 3.21 -26.74 9.75
C LEU A 469 4.27 -25.66 9.95
N SER A 470 4.02 -24.71 10.84
CA SER A 470 4.93 -23.59 11.06
C SER A 470 4.91 -23.10 12.50
N ARG A 471 6.11 -22.90 13.06
CA ARG A 471 6.29 -22.21 14.35
C ARG A 471 6.30 -20.69 14.22
N SER A 472 6.20 -20.15 13.01
CA SER A 472 6.15 -18.69 12.79
C SER A 472 4.78 -18.09 13.00
N VAL A 473 3.73 -18.91 13.11
CA VAL A 473 2.32 -18.52 13.28
C VAL A 473 1.89 -18.87 14.70
N LYS A 474 1.13 -18.02 15.35
CA LYS A 474 0.55 -18.29 16.68
C LYS A 474 -0.57 -19.32 16.60
N LYS A 475 -0.90 -19.90 17.74
CA LYS A 475 -1.86 -21.00 17.86
C LYS A 475 -3.30 -20.61 17.50
N ASP A 476 -3.66 -19.35 17.71
CA ASP A 476 -4.96 -18.77 17.36
C ASP A 476 -5.03 -18.17 15.95
N GLN A 477 -3.96 -18.33 15.15
CA GLN A 477 -3.81 -17.70 13.86
C GLN A 477 -3.50 -18.70 12.74
N ILE A 478 -3.95 -18.36 11.54
CA ILE A 478 -3.66 -19.06 10.29
C ILE A 478 -3.09 -18.04 9.32
N TYR A 479 -2.03 -18.41 8.63
CA TYR A 479 -1.44 -17.55 7.61
C TYR A 479 -1.57 -18.17 6.23
N ALA A 480 -2.12 -17.41 5.28
CA ALA A 480 -2.27 -17.80 3.90
C ALA A 480 -1.52 -16.86 2.94
N PRO A 481 -0.77 -17.36 1.98
CA PRO A 481 -0.24 -16.54 0.90
C PRO A 481 -1.34 -15.98 0.01
N MET A 482 -1.26 -14.69 -0.28
CA MET A 482 -2.26 -13.93 -1.04
C MET A 482 -2.30 -14.24 -2.55
N HIS A 483 -1.47 -15.16 -3.00
CA HIS A 483 -1.22 -15.43 -4.42
C HIS A 483 -2.27 -16.31 -5.09
N TYR A 484 -3.23 -16.80 -4.33
CA TYR A 484 -4.22 -17.79 -4.74
C TYR A 484 -5.63 -17.22 -4.71
N ILE A 485 -6.46 -17.65 -5.65
CA ILE A 485 -7.89 -17.30 -5.73
C ILE A 485 -8.59 -17.69 -4.43
N GLU A 486 -8.30 -18.87 -3.92
CA GLU A 486 -8.88 -19.45 -2.72
C GLU A 486 -8.63 -18.58 -1.48
N THR A 487 -7.45 -17.97 -1.40
CA THR A 487 -7.12 -17.08 -0.27
C THR A 487 -7.97 -15.81 -0.29
N ASN A 488 -8.06 -15.15 -1.44
CA ASN A 488 -8.72 -13.85 -1.53
C ASN A 488 -10.25 -13.96 -1.54
N SER A 489 -10.81 -15.10 -1.97
CA SER A 489 -12.26 -15.33 -1.90
C SER A 489 -12.80 -15.50 -0.48
N LEU A 490 -11.95 -15.96 0.48
CA LEU A 490 -12.34 -16.06 1.90
C LEU A 490 -12.48 -14.69 2.57
N LEU A 491 -11.86 -13.65 2.01
CA LEU A 491 -11.85 -12.33 2.63
C LEU A 491 -13.14 -11.57 2.28
N PRO A 492 -13.93 -11.14 3.28
CA PRO A 492 -15.15 -10.39 3.01
C PRO A 492 -14.84 -8.98 2.49
N SER A 493 -15.76 -8.40 1.71
CA SER A 493 -15.67 -7.07 1.12
C SER A 493 -15.75 -5.95 2.19
N ILE A 494 -14.69 -5.83 2.98
CA ILE A 494 -14.53 -4.82 4.03
C ILE A 494 -13.40 -3.88 3.65
N PHE A 495 -13.61 -2.59 3.84
CA PHE A 495 -12.72 -1.54 3.38
C PHE A 495 -12.42 -0.53 4.49
N ASP A 496 -11.24 0.07 4.44
CA ASP A 496 -10.94 1.26 5.24
C ASP A 496 -11.91 2.39 4.88
N THR A 497 -12.39 3.10 5.89
CA THR A 497 -13.43 4.13 5.73
C THR A 497 -12.98 5.28 4.83
N TYR A 498 -11.69 5.61 4.83
CA TYR A 498 -11.14 6.78 4.14
C TYR A 498 -10.50 6.42 2.80
N SER A 499 -9.52 5.54 2.81
CA SER A 499 -8.77 5.16 1.61
C SER A 499 -9.54 4.22 0.70
N LYS A 500 -10.57 3.55 1.20
CA LYS A 500 -11.25 2.43 0.53
C LYS A 500 -10.32 1.26 0.18
N GLU A 501 -9.15 1.22 0.80
CA GLU A 501 -8.25 0.05 0.69
C GLU A 501 -8.92 -1.17 1.32
N PRO A 502 -8.90 -2.33 0.66
CA PRO A 502 -9.48 -3.56 1.20
C PRO A 502 -8.74 -4.07 2.43
N ASN A 503 -9.50 -4.66 3.36
CA ASN A 503 -8.94 -5.33 4.52
C ASN A 503 -8.49 -6.75 4.19
N PHE A 504 -7.22 -6.90 3.80
CA PHE A 504 -6.61 -8.21 3.51
C PHE A 504 -6.00 -8.90 4.74
N LYS A 505 -5.96 -8.24 5.91
CA LYS A 505 -5.12 -8.69 7.04
C LYS A 505 -5.87 -9.34 8.18
N TYR A 506 -7.17 -9.49 8.09
CA TYR A 506 -7.92 -10.02 9.20
C TYR A 506 -9.28 -10.52 8.78
N VAL A 507 -9.55 -11.79 9.05
CA VAL A 507 -10.91 -12.35 9.08
C VAL A 507 -10.93 -13.56 10.04
N PRO A 508 -11.94 -13.73 10.91
CA PRO A 508 -12.09 -14.95 11.68
C PRO A 508 -12.54 -16.10 10.77
N VAL A 509 -12.05 -17.30 11.03
CA VAL A 509 -12.36 -18.50 10.23
C VAL A 509 -12.54 -19.74 11.12
N LYS A 510 -13.19 -20.76 10.56
CA LYS A 510 -13.18 -22.13 11.11
C LYS A 510 -12.41 -23.08 10.21
N ILE A 511 -11.88 -24.13 10.81
CA ILE A 511 -11.15 -25.22 10.15
C ILE A 511 -11.98 -26.50 10.28
N GLU A 512 -12.03 -27.27 9.20
CA GLU A 512 -12.63 -28.60 9.16
C GLU A 512 -11.67 -29.54 8.42
N LYS A 513 -11.51 -30.78 8.90
CA LYS A 513 -10.80 -31.83 8.15
C LYS A 513 -11.64 -32.21 6.93
N VAL A 514 -10.96 -32.53 5.85
CA VAL A 514 -11.58 -33.10 4.66
C VAL A 514 -11.36 -34.59 4.71
N ASP A 515 -12.46 -35.36 4.70
CA ASP A 515 -12.43 -36.83 4.70
C ASP A 515 -11.81 -37.41 3.42
#